data_f00c7dbce2e7c50203a27b036d76e007
#
_entry.id   f00c7dbce2e7c50203a27b036d76e007
#
_cell.length_a   1.000
_cell.length_b   1.000
_cell.length_c   1.000
_cell.angle_alpha   90.00
_cell.angle_beta   90.00
_cell.angle_gamma   90.00
#
_symmetry.space_group_name_H-M   'P 1'
#
loop_
_entity.id
_entity.type
_entity.pdbx_description
1 polymer ?
#
loop_
_entity_poly.entity_id
_entity_poly.type
_entity_poly.pdbx_seq_one_letter_code
_entity_poly.pdbx_strand_id
1 'polypeptide(L)'
;MAITVQQIHPVAHLPLVLGVLRRLEVATVIDRLIPPHPAHKLSCGRGVEALVLAILDGHHALYKVGQRLEERGMLALLQPGLTRAALNDYRLGHILEALFAANLNTVYSAIALTALEVYAIATPWLHQDTTTIALYGAYEDELKTPRAPRPAYGHSKDGRDDLKQVLLSLGVSGDGGIPLRLGLRDGNRSDSVETPIAIEECLALGLDGVRGIVADRKAYSRRTLGLCLEHGLGLVTLVPRTCTIRQELEAWGRQHPALPLLVEKPGRTKAEEPRRWHGHSVLRRVEVEDSAGRVAQEEMRFIVVHSSQLAQLVNALKCEQLLPSNMSTCPQS
;
A
#
# COMPACT_ATOMS: atom_id res chain seq x y z
N MET A 1 36.58 -9.16 36.78
CA MET A 1 35.42 -8.27 36.96
C MET A 1 34.17 -9.15 37.07
N ALA A 2 33.48 -9.16 38.20
CA ALA A 2 32.27 -9.97 38.38
C ALA A 2 31.08 -9.25 37.73
N ILE A 3 30.38 -9.92 36.83
CA ILE A 3 29.13 -9.43 36.22
C ILE A 3 27.99 -9.75 37.19
N THR A 4 27.30 -8.72 37.67
CA THR A 4 26.11 -8.87 38.50
C THR A 4 24.89 -8.64 37.62
N VAL A 5 24.04 -9.67 37.48
CA VAL A 5 22.76 -9.54 36.76
C VAL A 5 21.78 -8.80 37.66
N GLN A 6 21.33 -7.62 37.26
CA GLN A 6 20.37 -6.82 38.01
C GLN A 6 18.92 -7.13 37.62
N GLN A 7 18.67 -7.36 36.35
CA GLN A 7 17.33 -7.62 35.82
C GLN A 7 17.39 -8.31 34.46
N ILE A 8 16.40 -9.17 34.18
CA ILE A 8 16.22 -9.84 32.89
C ILE A 8 14.88 -9.42 32.31
N HIS A 9 14.90 -8.95 31.05
CA HIS A 9 13.71 -8.53 30.32
C HIS A 9 13.47 -9.38 29.07
N PRO A 10 12.22 -9.74 28.74
CA PRO A 10 11.87 -10.43 27.50
C PRO A 10 11.77 -9.42 26.34
N VAL A 11 12.90 -8.99 25.80
CA VAL A 11 12.99 -7.92 24.77
C VAL A 11 12.41 -8.32 23.40
N ALA A 12 12.29 -9.63 23.11
CA ALA A 12 11.80 -10.19 21.83
C ALA A 12 12.51 -9.57 20.60
N HIS A 13 11.75 -9.19 19.58
CA HIS A 13 12.26 -8.60 18.33
C HIS A 13 12.51 -7.09 18.40
N LEU A 14 12.09 -6.41 19.47
CA LEU A 14 12.12 -4.95 19.57
C LEU A 14 13.51 -4.31 19.41
N PRO A 15 14.61 -4.88 19.93
CA PRO A 15 15.95 -4.33 19.67
C PRO A 15 16.35 -4.35 18.19
N LEU A 16 15.92 -5.37 17.45
CA LEU A 16 16.16 -5.45 15.99
C LEU A 16 15.39 -4.35 15.26
N VAL A 17 14.11 -4.18 15.61
CA VAL A 17 13.29 -3.08 15.07
C VAL A 17 13.92 -1.73 15.36
N LEU A 18 14.34 -1.48 16.60
CA LEU A 18 15.02 -0.24 16.97
C LEU A 18 16.32 -0.04 16.19
N GLY A 19 17.06 -1.13 15.92
CA GLY A 19 18.26 -1.10 15.08
C GLY A 19 17.94 -0.64 13.63
N VAL A 20 16.83 -1.12 13.06
CA VAL A 20 16.37 -0.68 11.73
C VAL A 20 15.93 0.80 11.76
N LEU A 21 15.13 1.21 12.74
CA LEU A 21 14.69 2.62 12.89
C LEU A 21 15.88 3.57 12.98
N ARG A 22 16.94 3.19 13.68
CA ARG A 22 18.19 3.96 13.78
C ARG A 22 18.97 3.99 12.48
N ARG A 23 19.03 2.86 11.77
CA ARG A 23 19.70 2.81 10.45
C ARG A 23 18.98 3.68 9.42
N LEU A 24 17.67 3.79 9.52
CA LEU A 24 16.83 4.69 8.71
C LEU A 24 16.83 6.14 9.25
N GLU A 25 17.56 6.42 10.33
CA GLU A 25 17.62 7.74 10.97
C GLU A 25 16.24 8.33 11.31
N VAL A 26 15.25 7.47 11.63
CA VAL A 26 13.85 7.89 11.79
C VAL A 26 13.72 9.06 12.77
N ALA A 27 14.34 8.96 13.95
CA ALA A 27 14.26 10.04 14.93
C ALA A 27 14.94 11.33 14.43
N THR A 28 16.09 11.22 13.77
CA THR A 28 16.84 12.37 13.23
C THR A 28 16.05 13.08 12.12
N VAL A 29 15.45 12.32 11.20
CA VAL A 29 14.62 12.85 10.11
C VAL A 29 13.41 13.61 10.68
N ILE A 30 12.71 13.00 11.63
CA ILE A 30 11.55 13.62 12.28
C ILE A 30 11.94 14.87 13.06
N ASP A 31 13.01 14.80 13.87
CA ASP A 31 13.46 15.93 14.71
C ASP A 31 14.01 17.09 13.88
N ARG A 32 14.46 16.85 12.64
CA ARG A 32 14.80 17.90 11.68
C ARG A 32 13.57 18.64 11.18
N LEU A 33 12.48 17.92 10.91
CA LEU A 33 11.21 18.49 10.42
C LEU A 33 10.39 19.11 11.57
N ILE A 34 10.52 18.55 12.77
CA ILE A 34 9.83 18.99 14.00
C ILE A 34 10.89 19.20 15.08
N PRO A 35 11.52 20.37 15.13
CA PRO A 35 12.60 20.63 16.07
C PRO A 35 12.19 20.38 17.52
N PRO A 36 13.00 19.65 18.31
CA PRO A 36 12.68 19.36 19.69
C PRO A 36 12.69 20.63 20.55
N HIS A 37 11.67 20.78 21.39
CA HIS A 37 11.64 21.88 22.36
C HIS A 37 12.56 21.57 23.56
N PRO A 38 13.41 22.50 24.03
CA PRO A 38 14.40 22.26 25.09
C PRO A 38 13.81 21.73 26.41
N ALA A 39 12.58 22.11 26.74
CA ALA A 39 11.90 21.65 27.96
C ALA A 39 11.41 20.18 27.88
N HIS A 40 11.42 19.58 26.70
CA HIS A 40 10.92 18.21 26.53
C HIS A 40 12.05 17.18 26.68
N LYS A 41 11.91 16.25 27.63
CA LYS A 41 12.84 15.14 27.82
C LYS A 41 12.83 14.12 26.68
N LEU A 42 11.73 14.08 25.90
CA LEU A 42 11.52 13.16 24.78
C LEU A 42 11.27 14.00 23.51
N SER A 43 12.09 13.83 22.49
CA SER A 43 11.85 14.44 21.18
C SER A 43 10.69 13.79 20.45
N CYS A 44 10.17 14.43 19.38
CA CYS A 44 9.13 13.85 18.53
C CYS A 44 9.62 12.57 17.85
N GLY A 45 10.85 12.58 17.32
CA GLY A 45 11.43 11.40 16.66
C GLY A 45 11.58 10.21 17.60
N ARG A 46 12.09 10.42 18.82
CA ARG A 46 12.19 9.33 19.82
C ARG A 46 10.81 8.83 20.27
N GLY A 47 9.83 9.72 20.37
CA GLY A 47 8.46 9.33 20.69
C GLY A 47 7.84 8.48 19.57
N VAL A 48 8.13 8.77 18.31
CA VAL A 48 7.70 7.92 17.17
C VAL A 48 8.38 6.56 17.21
N GLU A 49 9.69 6.47 17.48
CA GLU A 49 10.34 5.18 17.69
C GLU A 49 9.64 4.37 18.79
N ALA A 50 9.30 5.02 19.91
CA ALA A 50 8.56 4.35 20.99
C ALA A 50 7.17 3.85 20.55
N LEU A 51 6.43 4.66 19.78
CA LEU A 51 5.12 4.27 19.25
C LEU A 51 5.23 3.09 18.28
N VAL A 52 6.22 3.09 17.38
CA VAL A 52 6.45 1.98 16.45
C VAL A 52 6.76 0.69 17.22
N LEU A 53 7.63 0.75 18.23
CA LEU A 53 7.93 -0.42 19.06
C LEU A 53 6.69 -0.93 19.79
N ALA A 54 5.86 -0.04 20.35
CA ALA A 54 4.64 -0.41 21.05
C ALA A 54 3.60 -1.05 20.11
N ILE A 55 3.45 -0.53 18.88
CA ILE A 55 2.56 -1.11 17.86
C ILE A 55 3.01 -2.53 17.50
N LEU A 56 4.30 -2.74 17.30
CA LEU A 56 4.86 -4.05 16.93
C LEU A 56 4.89 -5.04 18.12
N ASP A 57 4.86 -4.55 19.38
CA ASP A 57 4.69 -5.40 20.57
C ASP A 57 3.23 -5.81 20.82
N GLY A 58 2.23 -5.25 20.14
CA GLY A 58 0.84 -5.72 20.22
C GLY A 58 -0.26 -4.67 20.39
N HIS A 59 -0.13 -3.48 19.85
CA HIS A 59 -1.19 -2.45 19.83
C HIS A 59 -1.70 -2.03 21.21
N HIS A 60 -0.89 -1.31 21.96
CA HIS A 60 -1.25 -0.83 23.29
C HIS A 60 -1.89 0.56 23.26
N ALA A 61 -2.81 0.82 24.19
CA ALA A 61 -3.31 2.17 24.43
C ALA A 61 -2.16 3.12 24.81
N LEU A 62 -2.24 4.40 24.42
CA LEU A 62 -1.15 5.38 24.60
C LEU A 62 -0.63 5.44 26.05
N TYR A 63 -1.53 5.41 27.03
CA TYR A 63 -1.16 5.44 28.46
C TYR A 63 -0.38 4.20 28.94
N LYS A 64 -0.41 3.09 28.20
CA LYS A 64 0.33 1.86 28.50
C LYS A 64 1.68 1.77 27.82
N VAL A 65 1.97 2.60 26.83
CA VAL A 65 3.21 2.52 26.02
C VAL A 65 4.46 2.56 26.91
N GLY A 66 4.54 3.54 27.82
CA GLY A 66 5.69 3.67 28.73
C GLY A 66 5.88 2.44 29.64
N GLN A 67 4.79 1.90 30.18
CA GLN A 67 4.81 0.69 31.01
C GLN A 67 5.29 -0.52 30.22
N ARG A 68 4.75 -0.75 29.02
CA ARG A 68 5.11 -1.92 28.18
C ARG A 68 6.57 -1.87 27.76
N LEU A 69 7.08 -0.71 27.33
CA LEU A 69 8.48 -0.59 26.96
C LEU A 69 9.42 -0.73 28.16
N GLU A 70 9.01 -0.36 29.37
CA GLU A 70 9.73 -0.63 30.61
C GLU A 70 9.78 -2.13 30.89
N GLU A 71 8.64 -2.85 30.87
CA GLU A 71 8.54 -4.30 31.03
C GLU A 71 9.41 -5.06 30.01
N ARG A 72 9.52 -4.53 28.79
CA ARG A 72 10.38 -5.06 27.72
C ARG A 72 11.85 -4.62 27.84
N GLY A 73 12.22 -3.80 28.83
CA GLY A 73 13.60 -3.30 28.97
C GLY A 73 14.05 -2.36 27.88
N MET A 74 13.12 -1.76 27.14
CA MET A 74 13.44 -0.94 25.96
C MET A 74 13.74 0.54 26.27
N LEU A 75 13.38 1.05 27.46
CA LEU A 75 13.51 2.47 27.76
C LEU A 75 14.97 2.97 27.66
N ALA A 76 15.90 2.26 28.28
CA ALA A 76 17.33 2.62 28.26
C ALA A 76 17.94 2.48 26.84
N LEU A 77 17.44 1.53 26.05
CA LEU A 77 17.83 1.34 24.64
C LEU A 77 17.30 2.45 23.75
N LEU A 78 16.08 2.96 23.98
CA LEU A 78 15.53 4.10 23.28
C LEU A 78 16.34 5.37 23.58
N GLN A 79 16.54 5.67 24.83
CA GLN A 79 17.32 6.83 25.28
C GLN A 79 17.83 6.61 26.71
N PRO A 80 19.14 6.79 26.97
CA PRO A 80 19.69 6.72 28.32
C PRO A 80 18.95 7.68 29.27
N GLY A 81 18.55 7.18 30.43
CA GLY A 81 17.82 7.94 31.44
C GLY A 81 16.33 8.19 31.13
N LEU A 82 15.79 7.62 30.06
CA LEU A 82 14.37 7.70 29.76
C LEU A 82 13.57 6.93 30.82
N THR A 83 12.50 7.54 31.32
CA THR A 83 11.58 6.92 32.26
C THR A 83 10.21 6.71 31.61
N ARG A 84 9.41 5.76 32.11
CA ARG A 84 8.05 5.53 31.60
C ARG A 84 7.15 6.78 31.73
N ALA A 85 7.38 7.61 32.75
CA ALA A 85 6.64 8.86 32.94
C ALA A 85 6.82 9.87 31.80
N ALA A 86 7.94 9.81 31.08
CA ALA A 86 8.15 10.65 29.88
C ALA A 86 7.36 10.16 28.66
N LEU A 87 6.90 8.92 28.66
CA LEU A 87 6.07 8.28 27.62
C LEU A 87 4.59 8.20 28.04
N ASN A 88 4.08 9.24 28.69
CA ASN A 88 2.67 9.32 29.06
C ASN A 88 1.80 9.66 27.82
N ASP A 89 0.51 9.42 27.92
CA ASP A 89 -0.49 9.64 26.86
C ASP A 89 -0.57 11.11 26.42
N TYR A 90 -0.43 12.05 27.35
CA TYR A 90 -0.40 13.49 27.04
C TYR A 90 0.78 13.83 26.11
N ARG A 91 2.01 13.38 26.47
CA ARG A 91 3.18 13.64 25.64
C ARG A 91 3.10 12.95 24.28
N LEU A 92 2.66 11.69 24.25
CA LEU A 92 2.48 10.94 23.00
C LEU A 92 1.39 11.54 22.13
N GLY A 93 0.29 12.03 22.71
CA GLY A 93 -0.75 12.79 22.02
C GLY A 93 -0.21 14.03 21.33
N HIS A 94 0.55 14.86 22.03
CA HIS A 94 1.20 16.04 21.42
C HIS A 94 2.21 15.69 20.31
N ILE A 95 2.89 14.54 20.40
CA ILE A 95 3.75 14.08 19.31
C ILE A 95 2.92 13.77 18.07
N LEU A 96 1.78 13.08 18.22
CA LEU A 96 0.87 12.80 17.09
C LEU A 96 0.30 14.09 16.48
N GLU A 97 -0.07 15.08 17.31
CA GLU A 97 -0.51 16.40 16.85
C GLU A 97 0.58 17.14 16.07
N ALA A 98 1.83 17.10 16.57
CA ALA A 98 2.98 17.72 15.91
C ALA A 98 3.29 17.05 14.56
N LEU A 99 3.21 15.74 14.47
CA LEU A 99 3.33 15.00 13.20
C LEU A 99 2.25 15.39 12.20
N PHE A 100 1.00 15.50 12.67
CA PHE A 100 -0.11 15.94 11.84
C PHE A 100 0.10 17.37 11.31
N ALA A 101 0.54 18.29 12.17
CA ALA A 101 0.83 19.66 11.81
C ALA A 101 1.98 19.80 10.80
N ALA A 102 3.01 18.93 10.91
CA ALA A 102 4.16 18.89 10.00
C ALA A 102 3.87 18.30 8.62
N ASN A 103 2.66 17.85 8.35
CA ASN A 103 2.23 17.09 7.18
C ASN A 103 2.80 15.66 7.16
N LEU A 104 1.95 14.69 7.44
CA LEU A 104 2.32 13.27 7.51
C LEU A 104 3.00 12.74 6.24
N ASN A 105 2.58 13.22 5.06
CA ASN A 105 3.21 12.82 3.80
C ASN A 105 4.65 13.30 3.70
N THR A 106 4.94 14.52 4.13
CA THR A 106 6.31 15.05 4.13
C THR A 106 7.21 14.25 5.06
N VAL A 107 6.75 13.98 6.29
CA VAL A 107 7.49 13.17 7.26
C VAL A 107 7.72 11.75 6.74
N TYR A 108 6.66 11.13 6.22
CA TYR A 108 6.71 9.76 5.72
C TYR A 108 7.63 9.62 4.51
N SER A 109 7.48 10.51 3.51
CA SER A 109 8.30 10.48 2.30
C SER A 109 9.78 10.69 2.61
N ALA A 110 10.13 11.56 3.56
CA ALA A 110 11.51 11.76 3.97
C ALA A 110 12.14 10.47 4.53
N ILE A 111 11.40 9.73 5.36
CA ILE A 111 11.85 8.42 5.88
C ILE A 111 11.95 7.39 4.76
N ALA A 112 10.95 7.33 3.85
CA ALA A 112 10.94 6.41 2.73
C ALA A 112 12.12 6.63 1.77
N LEU A 113 12.44 7.88 1.44
CA LEU A 113 13.59 8.24 0.61
C LEU A 113 14.91 7.81 1.29
N THR A 114 15.04 8.03 2.59
CA THR A 114 16.21 7.53 3.36
C THR A 114 16.31 6.00 3.26
N ALA A 115 15.19 5.28 3.30
CA ALA A 115 15.20 3.82 3.16
C ALA A 115 15.68 3.37 1.77
N LEU A 116 15.24 4.05 0.70
CA LEU A 116 15.69 3.76 -0.67
C LEU A 116 17.20 3.96 -0.80
N GLU A 117 17.72 5.04 -0.25
CA GLU A 117 19.15 5.37 -0.27
C GLU A 117 19.98 4.37 0.55
N VAL A 118 19.61 4.15 1.82
CA VAL A 118 20.35 3.26 2.75
C VAL A 118 20.43 1.82 2.26
N TYR A 119 19.38 1.34 1.60
CA TYR A 119 19.30 -0.05 1.11
C TYR A 119 19.50 -0.18 -0.39
N ALA A 120 19.83 0.91 -1.10
CA ALA A 120 20.02 0.94 -2.56
C ALA A 120 18.87 0.27 -3.33
N ILE A 121 17.62 0.60 -2.96
CA ILE A 121 16.42 0.01 -3.52
C ILE A 121 16.08 0.70 -4.83
N ALA A 122 16.05 -0.07 -5.92
CA ALA A 122 15.60 0.44 -7.22
C ALA A 122 14.08 0.55 -7.30
N THR A 123 13.58 1.60 -7.97
CA THR A 123 12.16 1.88 -8.10
C THR A 123 11.66 1.91 -9.55
N PRO A 124 12.05 0.94 -10.43
CA PRO A 124 11.62 0.97 -11.82
C PRO A 124 10.10 0.76 -11.99
N TRP A 125 9.46 0.10 -11.05
CA TRP A 125 8.02 -0.12 -11.00
C TRP A 125 7.46 0.32 -9.66
N LEU A 126 6.37 1.09 -9.72
CA LEU A 126 5.60 1.49 -8.54
C LEU A 126 4.29 0.73 -8.53
N HIS A 127 3.96 0.12 -7.41
CA HIS A 127 2.68 -0.55 -7.22
C HIS A 127 1.76 0.37 -6.43
N GLN A 128 0.58 0.62 -6.97
CA GLN A 128 -0.42 1.48 -6.34
C GLN A 128 -1.67 0.66 -6.04
N ASP A 129 -2.12 0.71 -4.78
CA ASP A 129 -3.39 0.13 -4.35
C ASP A 129 -4.03 1.01 -3.28
N THR A 130 -5.30 0.76 -3.04
CA THR A 130 -6.09 1.41 -1.99
C THR A 130 -6.70 0.35 -1.09
N THR A 131 -6.89 0.69 0.18
CA THR A 131 -7.69 -0.10 1.12
C THR A 131 -8.53 0.81 1.99
N THR A 132 -9.49 0.24 2.72
CA THR A 132 -10.32 1.00 3.65
C THR A 132 -9.98 0.64 5.09
N ILE A 133 -10.03 1.62 5.98
CA ILE A 133 -9.90 1.42 7.41
C ILE A 133 -11.25 1.75 8.04
N ALA A 134 -11.93 0.73 8.56
CA ALA A 134 -13.19 0.89 9.25
C ALA A 134 -12.98 1.56 10.63
N LEU A 135 -13.84 2.49 10.97
CA LEU A 135 -13.79 3.27 12.21
C LEU A 135 -15.01 2.95 13.07
N TYR A 136 -14.76 2.62 14.32
CA TYR A 136 -15.80 2.35 15.31
C TYR A 136 -16.09 3.61 16.10
N GLY A 137 -17.30 4.14 16.00
CA GLY A 137 -17.73 5.36 16.68
C GLY A 137 -18.71 6.18 15.84
N ALA A 138 -19.38 7.14 16.44
CA ALA A 138 -20.37 7.98 15.76
C ALA A 138 -19.71 8.95 14.76
N TYR A 139 -18.56 9.52 15.13
CA TYR A 139 -17.84 10.53 14.33
C TYR A 139 -18.79 11.58 13.76
N GLU A 140 -19.69 12.12 14.64
CA GLU A 140 -20.72 13.09 14.25
C GLU A 140 -20.13 14.48 14.05
N ASP A 141 -19.10 14.80 14.84
CA ASP A 141 -18.37 16.04 14.70
C ASP A 141 -17.42 15.94 13.52
N GLU A 142 -17.73 16.65 12.44
CA GLU A 142 -16.80 16.83 11.36
C GLU A 142 -15.53 17.49 11.93
N LEU A 143 -14.42 16.78 11.85
CA LEU A 143 -13.11 17.37 12.11
C LEU A 143 -12.94 18.53 11.13
N LYS A 144 -13.19 19.76 11.62
CA LYS A 144 -13.11 21.01 10.83
C LYS A 144 -11.66 21.34 10.39
N THR A 145 -10.77 20.37 10.45
CA THR A 145 -9.38 20.55 10.06
C THR A 145 -9.24 20.25 8.56
N PRO A 146 -8.90 21.22 7.72
CA PRO A 146 -8.93 21.11 6.25
C PRO A 146 -8.09 19.95 5.69
N ARG A 147 -7.16 19.42 6.46
CA ARG A 147 -6.25 18.34 6.04
C ARG A 147 -6.63 16.96 6.58
N ALA A 148 -7.59 16.89 7.50
CA ALA A 148 -8.01 15.60 8.05
C ALA A 148 -8.99 14.90 7.09
N PRO A 149 -8.79 13.60 6.78
CA PRO A 149 -9.75 12.83 6.00
C PRO A 149 -11.04 12.69 6.80
N ARG A 150 -12.19 12.83 6.13
CA ARG A 150 -13.50 12.71 6.77
C ARG A 150 -13.93 11.25 6.83
N PRO A 151 -14.21 10.71 8.03
CA PRO A 151 -14.88 9.44 8.17
C PRO A 151 -16.24 9.48 7.48
N ALA A 152 -16.45 8.63 6.48
CA ALA A 152 -17.69 8.57 5.71
C ALA A 152 -18.09 7.13 5.43
N TYR A 153 -19.38 6.89 5.20
CA TYR A 153 -19.84 5.62 4.65
C TYR A 153 -19.42 5.51 3.19
N GLY A 154 -18.97 4.34 2.79
CA GLY A 154 -18.49 4.08 1.45
C GLY A 154 -18.45 2.57 1.18
N HIS A 155 -17.98 2.18 0.01
CA HIS A 155 -17.81 0.77 -0.32
C HIS A 155 -16.63 0.18 0.46
N SER A 156 -16.95 -0.58 1.51
CA SER A 156 -15.95 -1.22 2.37
C SER A 156 -15.32 -2.42 1.67
N LYS A 157 -13.99 -2.48 1.63
CA LYS A 157 -13.28 -3.66 1.14
C LYS A 157 -13.39 -4.86 2.10
N ASP A 158 -13.74 -4.62 3.36
CA ASP A 158 -13.93 -5.64 4.39
C ASP A 158 -15.40 -6.06 4.57
N GLY A 159 -16.31 -5.57 3.69
CA GLY A 159 -17.74 -5.88 3.75
C GLY A 159 -18.46 -5.25 4.95
N ARG A 160 -17.92 -4.18 5.54
CA ARG A 160 -18.48 -3.45 6.67
C ARG A 160 -19.05 -2.09 6.23
N ASP A 161 -20.02 -2.14 5.32
CA ASP A 161 -20.72 -0.93 4.82
C ASP A 161 -21.53 -0.22 5.91
N ASP A 162 -21.73 -0.88 7.06
CA ASP A 162 -22.37 -0.36 8.27
C ASP A 162 -21.48 0.59 9.09
N LEU A 163 -20.18 0.65 8.80
CA LEU A 163 -19.21 1.50 9.49
C LEU A 163 -18.75 2.67 8.63
N LYS A 164 -18.49 3.81 9.27
CA LYS A 164 -17.69 4.87 8.64
C LYS A 164 -16.27 4.38 8.45
N GLN A 165 -15.64 4.85 7.41
CA GLN A 165 -14.26 4.45 7.02
C GLN A 165 -13.46 5.65 6.55
N VAL A 166 -12.17 5.49 6.45
CA VAL A 166 -11.27 6.33 5.66
C VAL A 166 -10.58 5.48 4.60
N LEU A 167 -10.26 6.09 3.45
CA LEU A 167 -9.53 5.42 2.38
C LEU A 167 -8.04 5.60 2.62
N LEU A 168 -7.30 4.50 2.66
CA LEU A 168 -5.85 4.46 2.66
C LEU A 168 -5.36 4.14 1.25
N SER A 169 -4.56 5.04 0.68
CA SER A 169 -3.94 4.90 -0.63
C SER A 169 -2.44 4.70 -0.44
N LEU A 170 -1.90 3.61 -0.95
CA LEU A 170 -0.53 3.19 -0.72
C LEU A 170 0.20 3.00 -2.05
N GLY A 171 1.36 3.65 -2.19
CA GLY A 171 2.32 3.43 -3.26
C GLY A 171 3.57 2.74 -2.73
N VAL A 172 3.97 1.61 -3.32
CA VAL A 172 5.14 0.83 -2.89
C VAL A 172 6.11 0.59 -4.04
N SER A 173 7.38 0.38 -3.73
CA SER A 173 8.39 -0.03 -4.70
C SER A 173 8.12 -1.44 -5.21
N GLY A 174 8.48 -1.73 -6.46
CA GLY A 174 8.42 -3.09 -7.02
C GLY A 174 9.48 -4.01 -6.40
N ASP A 175 10.61 -3.46 -5.98
CA ASP A 175 11.66 -4.17 -5.23
C ASP A 175 11.43 -3.98 -3.73
N GLY A 176 11.35 -5.08 -3.01
CA GLY A 176 11.19 -5.12 -1.56
C GLY A 176 9.82 -4.64 -1.02
N GLY A 177 8.92 -4.12 -1.86
CA GLY A 177 7.60 -3.65 -1.45
C GLY A 177 7.67 -2.50 -0.43
N ILE A 178 8.67 -1.63 -0.54
CA ILE A 178 8.86 -0.51 0.39
C ILE A 178 7.77 0.52 0.16
N PRO A 179 6.98 0.87 1.19
CA PRO A 179 5.99 1.91 1.07
C PRO A 179 6.67 3.28 0.86
N LEU A 180 6.39 3.94 -0.25
CA LEU A 180 7.00 5.21 -0.65
C LEU A 180 6.06 6.38 -0.44
N ARG A 181 4.78 6.13 -0.64
CA ARG A 181 3.73 7.13 -0.51
C ARG A 181 2.57 6.55 0.29
N LEU A 182 2.06 7.35 1.22
CA LEU A 182 0.90 7.05 2.03
C LEU A 182 -0.10 8.21 1.91
N GLY A 183 -1.32 7.95 1.45
CA GLY A 183 -2.39 8.95 1.39
C GLY A 183 -3.60 8.51 2.19
N LEU A 184 -4.06 9.34 3.11
CA LEU A 184 -5.35 9.17 3.77
C LEU A 184 -6.37 10.08 3.10
N ARG A 185 -7.54 9.55 2.75
CA ARG A 185 -8.61 10.27 2.03
C ARG A 185 -9.97 10.02 2.69
N ASP A 186 -10.93 10.85 2.32
CA ASP A 186 -12.33 10.70 2.77
C ASP A 186 -12.85 9.30 2.45
N GLY A 187 -13.65 8.74 3.34
CA GLY A 187 -14.08 7.34 3.28
C GLY A 187 -14.97 6.98 2.10
N ASN A 188 -15.59 7.97 1.45
CA ASN A 188 -16.43 7.81 0.26
C ASN A 188 -15.70 8.11 -1.06
N ARG A 189 -14.38 8.32 -1.02
CA ARG A 189 -13.61 8.64 -2.22
C ARG A 189 -13.48 7.43 -3.15
N SER A 190 -13.67 7.66 -4.45
CA SER A 190 -13.53 6.62 -5.48
C SER A 190 -12.06 6.36 -5.82
N ASP A 191 -11.70 5.09 -5.96
CA ASP A 191 -10.34 4.67 -6.37
C ASP A 191 -9.95 5.21 -7.76
N SER A 192 -10.92 5.37 -8.67
CA SER A 192 -10.67 5.93 -10.02
C SER A 192 -10.23 7.40 -9.98
N VAL A 193 -10.66 8.15 -8.97
CA VAL A 193 -10.23 9.52 -8.73
C VAL A 193 -8.91 9.56 -7.97
N GLU A 194 -8.69 8.61 -7.08
CA GLU A 194 -7.47 8.57 -6.26
C GLU A 194 -6.23 8.11 -7.04
N THR A 195 -6.38 7.17 -7.97
CA THR A 195 -5.24 6.58 -8.68
C THR A 195 -4.39 7.61 -9.44
N PRO A 196 -4.93 8.52 -10.28
CA PRO A 196 -4.11 9.52 -10.95
C PRO A 196 -3.41 10.46 -9.95
N ILE A 197 -4.08 10.87 -8.88
CA ILE A 197 -3.48 11.70 -7.82
C ILE A 197 -2.32 10.95 -7.13
N ALA A 198 -2.50 9.68 -6.84
CA ALA A 198 -1.47 8.85 -6.24
C ALA A 198 -0.22 8.74 -7.14
N ILE A 199 -0.42 8.64 -8.45
CA ILE A 199 0.67 8.62 -9.43
C ILE A 199 1.40 9.97 -9.45
N GLU A 200 0.67 11.09 -9.54
CA GLU A 200 1.24 12.44 -9.48
C GLU A 200 2.06 12.66 -8.19
N GLU A 201 1.54 12.26 -7.04
CA GLU A 201 2.24 12.35 -5.75
C GLU A 201 3.49 11.45 -5.70
N CYS A 202 3.44 10.24 -6.28
CA CYS A 202 4.63 9.38 -6.40
C CYS A 202 5.71 10.01 -7.32
N LEU A 203 5.31 10.60 -8.45
CA LEU A 203 6.22 11.28 -9.36
C LEU A 203 6.85 12.52 -8.71
N ALA A 204 6.08 13.23 -7.88
CA ALA A 204 6.58 14.39 -7.13
C ALA A 204 7.66 14.04 -6.09
N LEU A 205 7.85 12.75 -5.76
CA LEU A 205 8.98 12.31 -4.92
C LEU A 205 10.34 12.41 -5.61
N GLY A 206 10.36 12.67 -6.93
CA GLY A 206 11.61 12.79 -7.69
C GLY A 206 12.40 11.49 -7.78
N LEU A 207 11.72 10.34 -7.81
CA LEU A 207 12.36 9.03 -7.89
C LEU A 207 12.96 8.82 -9.27
N ASP A 208 14.26 8.52 -9.32
CA ASP A 208 14.96 8.24 -10.56
C ASP A 208 14.61 6.86 -11.12
N GLY A 209 14.55 6.77 -12.45
CA GLY A 209 14.45 5.49 -13.16
C GLY A 209 13.09 4.82 -13.09
N VAL A 210 12.04 5.50 -12.68
CA VAL A 210 10.66 4.98 -12.73
C VAL A 210 10.26 4.74 -14.17
N ARG A 211 9.88 3.50 -14.50
CA ARG A 211 9.49 3.06 -15.86
C ARG A 211 7.98 2.84 -15.99
N GLY A 212 7.29 2.61 -14.88
CA GLY A 212 5.86 2.36 -14.94
C GLY A 212 5.20 2.11 -13.61
N ILE A 213 3.88 2.02 -13.70
CA ILE A 213 2.95 1.85 -12.59
C ILE A 213 2.23 0.51 -12.75
N VAL A 214 2.06 -0.21 -11.64
CA VAL A 214 1.22 -1.40 -11.53
C VAL A 214 0.06 -1.07 -10.62
N ALA A 215 -1.16 -1.20 -11.09
CA ALA A 215 -2.35 -0.91 -10.30
C ALA A 215 -3.52 -1.84 -10.68
N ASP A 216 -4.57 -1.85 -9.87
CA ASP A 216 -5.76 -2.64 -10.13
C ASP A 216 -6.56 -2.11 -11.35
N ARG A 217 -7.63 -2.82 -11.74
CA ARG A 217 -8.47 -2.47 -12.90
C ARG A 217 -9.11 -1.08 -12.82
N LYS A 218 -9.25 -0.49 -11.64
CA LYS A 218 -9.82 0.85 -11.46
C LYS A 218 -8.86 1.96 -11.89
N ALA A 219 -7.57 1.63 -12.05
CA ALA A 219 -6.57 2.51 -12.62
C ALA A 219 -6.78 2.75 -14.14
N TYR A 220 -7.52 1.88 -14.83
CA TYR A 220 -7.81 2.08 -16.25
C TYR A 220 -8.82 3.21 -16.43
N SER A 221 -8.33 4.41 -16.62
CA SER A 221 -9.12 5.62 -16.87
C SER A 221 -8.41 6.51 -17.90
N ARG A 222 -9.17 7.33 -18.66
CA ARG A 222 -8.59 8.29 -19.63
C ARG A 222 -7.51 9.16 -18.99
N ARG A 223 -7.77 9.66 -17.78
CA ARG A 223 -6.85 10.51 -17.03
C ARG A 223 -5.57 9.77 -16.64
N THR A 224 -5.68 8.54 -16.13
CA THR A 224 -4.49 7.73 -15.78
C THR A 224 -3.65 7.41 -17.01
N LEU A 225 -4.31 7.05 -18.13
CA LEU A 225 -3.62 6.74 -19.37
C LEU A 225 -2.88 7.98 -19.91
N GLY A 226 -3.53 9.15 -19.92
CA GLY A 226 -2.93 10.41 -20.35
C GLY A 226 -1.73 10.79 -19.48
N LEU A 227 -1.87 10.70 -18.17
CA LEU A 227 -0.79 10.98 -17.23
C LEU A 227 0.42 10.07 -17.45
N CYS A 228 0.20 8.77 -17.66
CA CYS A 228 1.29 7.84 -17.96
C CYS A 228 2.00 8.19 -19.27
N LEU A 229 1.26 8.59 -20.31
CA LEU A 229 1.83 9.02 -21.59
C LEU A 229 2.65 10.32 -21.43
N GLU A 230 2.13 11.33 -20.73
CA GLU A 230 2.83 12.60 -20.48
C GLU A 230 4.19 12.40 -19.80
N HIS A 231 4.28 11.40 -18.91
CA HIS A 231 5.51 11.09 -18.17
C HIS A 231 6.32 9.92 -18.76
N GLY A 232 5.95 9.39 -19.93
CA GLY A 232 6.64 8.27 -20.56
C GLY A 232 6.60 6.98 -19.76
N LEU A 233 5.56 6.77 -18.96
CA LEU A 233 5.41 5.62 -18.06
C LEU A 233 4.60 4.49 -18.69
N GLY A 234 5.02 3.26 -18.46
CA GLY A 234 4.19 2.09 -18.70
C GLY A 234 3.10 1.96 -17.63
N LEU A 235 1.91 1.49 -18.03
CA LEU A 235 0.84 1.13 -17.09
C LEU A 235 0.52 -0.36 -17.19
N VAL A 236 0.66 -1.07 -16.08
CA VAL A 236 0.23 -2.47 -15.96
C VAL A 236 -1.05 -2.51 -15.13
N THR A 237 -2.17 -2.71 -15.82
CA THR A 237 -3.50 -2.81 -15.19
C THR A 237 -4.41 -3.71 -16.03
N LEU A 238 -5.55 -4.10 -15.48
CA LEU A 238 -6.55 -4.86 -16.20
C LEU A 238 -7.60 -3.92 -16.81
N VAL A 239 -7.93 -4.14 -18.08
CA VAL A 239 -9.03 -3.40 -18.72
C VAL A 239 -10.36 -3.84 -18.09
N PRO A 240 -11.21 -2.93 -17.59
CA PRO A 240 -12.50 -3.25 -17.01
C PRO A 240 -13.44 -3.94 -17.99
N ARG A 241 -14.30 -4.85 -17.49
CA ARG A 241 -15.28 -5.57 -18.34
C ARG A 241 -16.30 -4.66 -19.00
N THR A 242 -16.53 -3.50 -18.44
CA THR A 242 -17.47 -2.48 -18.92
C THR A 242 -16.93 -1.67 -20.12
N CYS A 243 -15.63 -1.75 -20.42
CA CYS A 243 -15.02 -1.01 -21.51
C CYS A 243 -15.20 -1.74 -22.85
N THR A 244 -15.62 -1.01 -23.89
CA THR A 244 -15.79 -1.53 -25.26
C THR A 244 -14.51 -2.16 -25.79
N ILE A 245 -13.36 -1.52 -25.56
CA ILE A 245 -12.05 -2.02 -25.96
C ILE A 245 -11.78 -3.44 -25.43
N ARG A 246 -12.27 -3.78 -24.24
CA ARG A 246 -12.11 -5.13 -23.70
C ARG A 246 -12.88 -6.16 -24.52
N GLN A 247 -14.09 -5.85 -24.95
CA GLN A 247 -14.90 -6.74 -25.80
C GLN A 247 -14.22 -6.99 -27.15
N GLU A 248 -13.64 -5.95 -27.75
CA GLU A 248 -12.87 -6.02 -28.98
C GLU A 248 -11.62 -6.92 -28.80
N LEU A 249 -10.86 -6.74 -27.73
CA LEU A 249 -9.66 -7.53 -27.43
C LEU A 249 -10.01 -9.00 -27.13
N GLU A 250 -11.12 -9.26 -26.44
CA GLU A 250 -11.61 -10.62 -26.20
C GLU A 250 -12.09 -11.28 -27.49
N ALA A 251 -12.76 -10.54 -28.40
CA ALA A 251 -13.14 -11.02 -29.71
C ALA A 251 -11.92 -11.35 -30.58
N TRP A 252 -10.93 -10.47 -30.58
CA TRP A 252 -9.65 -10.70 -31.25
C TRP A 252 -8.95 -11.96 -30.70
N GLY A 253 -8.89 -12.14 -29.39
CA GLY A 253 -8.31 -13.33 -28.75
C GLY A 253 -9.01 -14.62 -29.14
N ARG A 254 -10.34 -14.62 -29.27
CA ARG A 254 -11.11 -15.78 -29.75
C ARG A 254 -10.80 -16.15 -31.21
N GLN A 255 -10.48 -15.16 -32.04
CA GLN A 255 -10.11 -15.36 -33.45
C GLN A 255 -8.66 -15.86 -33.60
N HIS A 256 -7.83 -15.70 -32.56
CA HIS A 256 -6.43 -16.09 -32.55
C HIS A 256 -6.13 -17.08 -31.40
N PRO A 257 -6.64 -18.33 -31.48
CA PRO A 257 -6.53 -19.30 -30.38
C PRO A 257 -5.09 -19.78 -30.12
N ALA A 258 -4.21 -19.72 -31.12
CA ALA A 258 -2.82 -20.15 -31.01
C ALA A 258 -1.90 -18.98 -30.60
N LEU A 259 -2.04 -18.51 -29.37
CA LEU A 259 -1.15 -17.48 -28.84
C LEU A 259 0.21 -18.06 -28.41
N PRO A 260 1.31 -17.34 -28.62
CA PRO A 260 2.64 -17.78 -28.17
C PRO A 260 2.70 -17.90 -26.65
N LEU A 261 3.51 -18.82 -26.15
CA LEU A 261 3.82 -18.96 -24.74
C LEU A 261 4.66 -17.76 -24.27
N LEU A 262 4.15 -17.03 -23.30
CA LEU A 262 4.86 -15.90 -22.69
C LEU A 262 5.65 -16.31 -21.44
N VAL A 263 5.00 -17.08 -20.58
CA VAL A 263 5.56 -17.48 -19.28
C VAL A 263 5.07 -18.88 -18.92
N GLU A 264 5.99 -19.70 -18.39
CA GLU A 264 5.67 -20.95 -17.72
C GLU A 264 6.22 -20.92 -16.30
N LYS A 265 5.41 -21.31 -15.33
CA LYS A 265 5.82 -21.45 -13.92
C LYS A 265 5.44 -22.84 -13.42
N PRO A 266 6.22 -23.45 -12.53
CA PRO A 266 5.85 -24.72 -11.92
C PRO A 266 4.50 -24.62 -11.20
N GLY A 267 3.81 -25.73 -11.04
CA GLY A 267 2.62 -25.86 -10.20
C GLY A 267 2.93 -25.41 -8.76
N ARG A 268 1.90 -25.09 -7.98
CA ARG A 268 2.06 -24.73 -6.56
C ARG A 268 2.54 -25.91 -5.72
N THR A 269 2.16 -27.11 -6.15
CA THR A 269 2.60 -28.38 -5.58
C THR A 269 3.25 -29.25 -6.66
N LYS A 270 3.99 -30.29 -6.27
CA LYS A 270 4.61 -31.23 -7.24
C LYS A 270 3.59 -32.02 -8.07
N ALA A 271 2.34 -32.10 -7.60
CA ALA A 271 1.25 -32.81 -8.27
C ALA A 271 0.47 -31.94 -9.28
N GLU A 272 0.65 -30.60 -9.24
CA GLU A 272 -0.04 -29.69 -10.14
C GLU A 272 0.73 -29.51 -11.45
N GLU A 273 -0.01 -29.44 -12.57
CA GLU A 273 0.57 -29.11 -13.86
C GLU A 273 1.22 -27.70 -13.86
N PRO A 274 2.23 -27.49 -14.72
CA PRO A 274 2.83 -26.17 -14.89
C PRO A 274 1.78 -25.14 -15.32
N ARG A 275 1.86 -23.96 -14.73
CA ARG A 275 0.99 -22.83 -15.07
C ARG A 275 1.55 -22.11 -16.27
N ARG A 276 0.75 -21.98 -17.34
CA ARG A 276 1.17 -21.40 -18.62
C ARG A 276 0.34 -20.17 -18.94
N TRP A 277 1.02 -19.12 -19.38
CA TRP A 277 0.39 -17.91 -19.89
C TRP A 277 0.81 -17.73 -21.34
N HIS A 278 -0.18 -17.75 -22.21
CA HIS A 278 -0.03 -17.45 -23.62
C HIS A 278 -0.57 -16.04 -23.89
N GLY A 279 0.05 -15.30 -24.80
CA GLY A 279 -0.43 -13.96 -25.07
C GLY A 279 0.22 -13.31 -26.27
N HIS A 280 -0.37 -12.21 -26.69
CA HIS A 280 0.12 -11.38 -27.80
C HIS A 280 -0.17 -9.90 -27.55
N SER A 281 0.67 -9.03 -28.07
CA SER A 281 0.47 -7.60 -27.99
C SER A 281 -0.35 -7.11 -29.20
N VAL A 282 -1.33 -6.25 -28.92
CA VAL A 282 -2.23 -5.67 -29.93
C VAL A 282 -2.27 -4.16 -29.74
N LEU A 283 -2.12 -3.41 -30.83
CA LEU A 283 -2.25 -1.95 -30.82
C LEU A 283 -3.71 -1.55 -31.03
N ARG A 284 -4.20 -0.60 -30.23
CA ARG A 284 -5.55 -0.02 -30.36
C ARG A 284 -5.51 1.45 -29.99
N ARG A 285 -6.36 2.22 -30.69
CA ARG A 285 -6.60 3.61 -30.33
C ARG A 285 -7.61 3.73 -29.21
N VAL A 286 -7.29 4.53 -28.23
CA VAL A 286 -8.13 4.79 -27.04
C VAL A 286 -8.09 6.27 -26.70
N GLU A 287 -9.16 6.75 -26.10
CA GLU A 287 -9.21 8.11 -25.59
C GLU A 287 -8.36 8.25 -24.32
N VAL A 288 -7.55 9.28 -24.29
CA VAL A 288 -6.74 9.69 -23.15
C VAL A 288 -7.06 11.14 -22.81
N GLU A 289 -6.87 11.53 -21.55
CA GLU A 289 -7.08 12.88 -21.06
C GLU A 289 -5.80 13.39 -20.41
N ASP A 290 -5.26 14.49 -20.94
CA ASP A 290 -4.02 15.11 -20.45
C ASP A 290 -4.23 15.89 -19.13
N SER A 291 -3.13 16.43 -18.58
CA SER A 291 -3.15 17.24 -17.36
C SER A 291 -3.99 18.51 -17.47
N ALA A 292 -4.20 19.02 -18.69
CA ALA A 292 -5.04 20.17 -18.97
C ALA A 292 -6.52 19.82 -19.24
N GLY A 293 -6.91 18.53 -19.13
CA GLY A 293 -8.28 18.05 -19.38
C GLY A 293 -8.63 17.92 -20.87
N ARG A 294 -7.65 17.97 -21.78
CA ARG A 294 -7.86 17.79 -23.21
C ARG A 294 -7.90 16.32 -23.55
N VAL A 295 -8.90 15.91 -24.33
CA VAL A 295 -9.08 14.52 -24.76
C VAL A 295 -8.50 14.33 -26.16
N ALA A 296 -7.69 13.29 -26.32
CA ALA A 296 -7.10 12.89 -27.61
C ALA A 296 -7.24 11.39 -27.83
N GLN A 297 -7.11 10.94 -29.08
CA GLN A 297 -7.02 9.53 -29.45
C GLN A 297 -5.56 9.13 -29.60
N GLU A 298 -5.10 8.22 -28.74
CA GLU A 298 -3.72 7.74 -28.73
C GLU A 298 -3.64 6.25 -28.99
N GLU A 299 -2.60 5.82 -29.71
CA GLU A 299 -2.36 4.41 -29.96
C GLU A 299 -1.62 3.78 -28.80
N MET A 300 -2.26 2.79 -28.17
CA MET A 300 -1.71 2.08 -27.02
C MET A 300 -1.58 0.59 -27.27
N ARG A 301 -0.55 -0.01 -26.64
CA ARG A 301 -0.29 -1.44 -26.70
C ARG A 301 -1.03 -2.16 -25.56
N PHE A 302 -1.88 -3.08 -25.94
CA PHE A 302 -2.57 -4.00 -25.06
C PHE A 302 -1.96 -5.40 -25.15
N ILE A 303 -1.93 -6.14 -24.07
CA ILE A 303 -1.49 -7.54 -24.04
C ILE A 303 -2.72 -8.40 -23.76
N VAL A 304 -3.12 -9.20 -24.74
CA VAL A 304 -4.17 -10.21 -24.57
C VAL A 304 -3.51 -11.46 -24.02
N VAL A 305 -3.95 -11.91 -22.83
CA VAL A 305 -3.36 -13.04 -22.12
C VAL A 305 -4.40 -14.13 -21.90
N HIS A 306 -4.05 -15.36 -22.21
CA HIS A 306 -4.77 -16.56 -21.88
C HIS A 306 -4.02 -17.35 -20.82
N SER A 307 -4.64 -17.63 -19.69
CA SER A 307 -4.09 -18.44 -18.60
C SER A 307 -4.68 -19.83 -18.58
N SER A 308 -3.87 -20.87 -18.58
CA SER A 308 -4.33 -22.26 -18.52
C SER A 308 -5.19 -22.55 -17.28
N GLN A 309 -4.86 -21.96 -16.13
CA GLN A 309 -5.65 -22.13 -14.91
C GLN A 309 -7.02 -21.44 -14.99
N LEU A 310 -7.09 -20.24 -15.55
CA LEU A 310 -8.36 -19.52 -15.70
C LEU A 310 -9.30 -20.26 -16.67
N ALA A 311 -8.74 -20.85 -17.72
CA ALA A 311 -9.50 -21.68 -18.68
C ALA A 311 -10.06 -22.94 -18.00
N GLN A 312 -9.28 -23.61 -17.16
CA GLN A 312 -9.75 -24.78 -16.40
C GLN A 312 -10.87 -24.41 -15.42
N LEU A 313 -10.74 -23.29 -14.69
CA LEU A 313 -11.75 -22.80 -13.76
C LEU A 313 -13.06 -22.44 -14.47
N VAL A 314 -12.99 -21.75 -15.61
CA VAL A 314 -14.16 -21.38 -16.41
C VAL A 314 -14.86 -22.63 -16.99
N ASN A 315 -14.10 -23.65 -17.41
CA ASN A 315 -14.66 -24.90 -17.89
C ASN A 315 -15.33 -25.70 -16.75
N ALA A 316 -14.75 -25.76 -15.56
CA ALA A 316 -15.35 -26.38 -14.39
C ALA A 316 -16.67 -25.70 -14.00
N LEU A 317 -16.73 -24.39 -13.92
CA LEU A 317 -17.96 -23.62 -13.63
C LEU A 317 -19.05 -23.83 -14.72
N LYS A 318 -18.67 -23.94 -15.98
CA LYS A 318 -19.63 -24.24 -17.06
C LYS A 318 -20.18 -25.67 -16.97
N CYS A 319 -19.39 -26.65 -16.53
CA CYS A 319 -19.85 -28.01 -16.29
C CYS A 319 -20.86 -28.07 -15.13
N GLU A 320 -20.64 -27.35 -14.04
CA GLU A 320 -21.59 -27.28 -12.92
C GLU A 320 -22.93 -26.64 -13.31
N GLN A 321 -22.92 -25.63 -14.20
CA GLN A 321 -24.15 -24.99 -14.69
C GLN A 321 -24.94 -25.81 -15.70
N LEU A 322 -24.35 -26.86 -16.32
CA LEU A 322 -24.98 -27.71 -17.29
C LEU A 322 -25.54 -29.01 -16.69
N LEU A 323 -25.31 -29.28 -15.42
CA LEU A 323 -25.92 -30.43 -14.75
C LEU A 323 -27.33 -30.07 -14.25
N PRO A 324 -28.38 -30.81 -14.68
CA PRO A 324 -29.71 -30.65 -14.10
C PRO A 324 -29.64 -30.99 -12.60
N SER A 325 -30.43 -30.27 -11.82
CA SER A 325 -30.46 -30.27 -10.35
C SER A 325 -30.76 -31.62 -9.67
N ASN A 326 -30.66 -32.77 -10.36
CA ASN A 326 -30.98 -34.08 -9.86
C ASN A 326 -29.92 -35.18 -10.08
N MET A 327 -28.62 -34.82 -10.20
CA MET A 327 -27.55 -35.82 -10.18
C MET A 327 -26.42 -35.41 -9.25
N SER A 328 -26.57 -35.78 -7.99
CA SER A 328 -25.45 -35.93 -7.05
C SER A 328 -24.70 -37.21 -7.40
N THR A 329 -23.58 -37.11 -8.08
CA THR A 329 -22.38 -37.95 -7.93
C THR A 329 -21.43 -37.67 -9.10
N CYS A 330 -20.37 -36.98 -8.82
CA CYS A 330 -19.20 -36.95 -9.70
C CYS A 330 -18.34 -38.18 -9.38
N PRO A 331 -17.90 -39.01 -10.33
CA PRO A 331 -16.91 -40.05 -10.04
C PRO A 331 -15.56 -39.42 -9.81
N GLN A 332 -14.96 -39.76 -8.67
CA GLN A 332 -13.55 -39.52 -8.39
C GLN A 332 -12.72 -40.44 -9.30
N SER A 333 -11.84 -39.85 -10.08
CA SER A 333 -10.67 -40.50 -10.65
C SER A 333 -9.51 -39.52 -10.69
#